data_531e11fd8f7d00e86fbfd77ca41342bb
#
_entry.id   531e11fd8f7d00e86fbfd77ca41342bb
#
_cell.length_a   1.000
_cell.length_b   1.000
_cell.length_c   1.000
_cell.angle_alpha   90.00
_cell.angle_beta   90.00
_cell.angle_gamma   90.00
#
_symmetry.space_group_name_H-M   'P 1'
#
loop_
_entity.id
_entity.type
_entity.pdbx_description
1 polymer ?
#
loop_
_entity_poly.entity_id
_entity_poly.type
_entity_poly.pdbx_seq_one_letter_code
_entity_poly.pdbx_strand_id
1 'polypeptide(L)'
;MEKILYWIGPNFTHYCIAKSLRGKIPNKSYAIFDVTNKPEKFFETENIVNFEKKWFFHNNIFDTKKMPDLEYLSRFEKVHNIKLSKIVFSERLFSEFNEFYKFQTNEILRILELECRFFEQVLDEIKPDFVLMFTPYFHHELLFFKLCKAKGIKTLELNNTKFDSAVIGFDDEIKQYEKFVVEGPVRNFQELKDYSLENHMLKSVHLTHHAGLKNNELSLNNKLSMALQYFIFTNNQNMKNNFGYFGRNKIKVFFNYLNNGIKVKKRKKFIDENFDYKLKDDKYILFPLQTEAESALLIESPLQNDQIEIIKKISKAMPIDYKLIVKEHPMAKSRSWRSVETYQKIMEIPRVKLLHPDVKIQEIIKKISLVITISSNVALDALFSQKPVMMFAENYISVIPSIHKIKNILELPDDIEKMLKQKVNPADLEKYIQFSEKISFKFNPIAFSQDINDFFYFSGQLVDVKITENEMKTFFEKENDKIELLTNQYIKKMSLNN
;
A
#
# COMPACT_ATOMS: atom_id res chain seq x y z
N MET A 1 16.30 -29.47 5.68
CA MET A 1 16.74 -28.06 5.77
C MET A 1 15.76 -27.26 4.95
N GLU A 2 15.07 -26.31 5.59
CA GLU A 2 14.03 -25.51 4.98
C GLU A 2 14.59 -24.62 3.86
N LYS A 3 13.83 -24.47 2.79
CA LYS A 3 14.12 -23.60 1.66
C LYS A 3 13.31 -22.33 1.79
N ILE A 4 13.97 -21.19 1.95
CA ILE A 4 13.35 -19.90 2.14
C ILE A 4 13.66 -19.02 0.92
N LEU A 5 12.62 -18.51 0.28
CA LEU A 5 12.73 -17.56 -0.82
C LEU A 5 12.35 -16.16 -0.31
N TYR A 6 13.24 -15.21 -0.49
CA TYR A 6 13.05 -13.81 -0.11
C TYR A 6 12.71 -12.97 -1.32
N TRP A 7 11.67 -12.15 -1.23
CA TRP A 7 11.45 -11.02 -2.13
C TRP A 7 12.12 -9.78 -1.56
N ILE A 8 13.11 -9.24 -2.26
CA ILE A 8 13.93 -8.11 -1.81
C ILE A 8 13.76 -6.96 -2.78
N GLY A 9 12.89 -6.00 -2.41
CA GLY A 9 12.69 -4.75 -3.14
C GLY A 9 13.68 -3.64 -2.72
N PRO A 10 13.46 -2.40 -3.17
CA PRO A 10 14.27 -1.24 -2.78
C PRO A 10 14.36 -1.05 -1.27
N ASN A 11 13.29 -1.40 -0.56
CA ASN A 11 13.31 -1.58 0.88
C ASN A 11 13.82 -2.98 1.20
N PHE A 12 15.11 -3.13 1.46
CA PHE A 12 15.74 -4.42 1.69
C PHE A 12 15.61 -4.94 3.13
N THR A 13 14.47 -4.72 3.77
CA THR A 13 14.13 -5.30 5.08
C THR A 13 14.34 -6.82 5.08
N HIS A 14 13.86 -7.52 4.03
CA HIS A 14 13.98 -8.97 3.95
C HIS A 14 15.43 -9.45 3.69
N TYR A 15 16.29 -8.60 3.14
CA TYR A 15 17.72 -8.87 3.09
C TYR A 15 18.36 -8.84 4.51
N CYS A 16 17.96 -7.85 5.32
CA CYS A 16 18.39 -7.77 6.72
C CYS A 16 17.95 -9.00 7.52
N ILE A 17 16.71 -9.45 7.28
CA ILE A 17 16.17 -10.67 7.90
C ILE A 17 16.96 -11.89 7.42
N ALA A 18 17.24 -12.03 6.13
CA ALA A 18 18.00 -13.16 5.58
C ALA A 18 19.38 -13.30 6.23
N LYS A 19 20.08 -12.17 6.43
CA LYS A 19 21.36 -12.12 7.14
C LYS A 19 21.25 -12.62 8.57
N SER A 20 20.30 -12.10 9.35
CA SER A 20 20.14 -12.45 10.77
C SER A 20 19.61 -13.89 10.95
N LEU A 21 18.68 -14.33 10.10
CA LEU A 21 18.06 -15.64 10.16
C LEU A 21 19.03 -16.77 9.90
N ARG A 22 19.97 -16.57 8.97
CA ARG A 22 21.02 -17.56 8.64
C ARG A 22 21.90 -17.93 9.83
N GLY A 23 22.15 -16.98 10.74
CA GLY A 23 22.93 -17.24 11.97
C GLY A 23 22.15 -17.99 13.04
N LYS A 24 20.84 -18.17 12.90
CA LYS A 24 19.93 -18.69 13.93
C LYS A 24 19.34 -20.06 13.63
N ILE A 25 19.00 -20.32 12.38
CA ILE A 25 18.40 -21.59 11.95
C ILE A 25 19.09 -22.13 10.69
N PRO A 26 19.25 -23.46 10.56
CA PRO A 26 19.79 -24.07 9.36
C PRO A 26 18.76 -24.00 8.22
N ASN A 27 19.03 -23.19 7.20
CA ASN A 27 18.16 -23.02 6.03
C ASN A 27 18.96 -22.88 4.74
N LYS A 28 18.30 -23.10 3.60
CA LYS A 28 18.78 -22.72 2.27
C LYS A 28 18.06 -21.45 1.85
N SER A 29 18.81 -20.38 1.66
CA SER A 29 18.29 -19.06 1.32
C SER A 29 18.39 -18.79 -0.19
N TYR A 30 17.30 -18.31 -0.78
CA TYR A 30 17.17 -17.91 -2.18
C TYR A 30 16.57 -16.51 -2.24
N ALA A 31 16.88 -15.72 -3.27
CA ALA A 31 16.34 -14.37 -3.36
C ALA A 31 15.95 -13.96 -4.78
N ILE A 32 14.80 -13.26 -4.88
CA ILE A 32 14.43 -12.44 -6.03
C ILE A 32 14.67 -10.99 -5.63
N PHE A 33 15.52 -10.28 -6.38
CA PHE A 33 15.82 -8.87 -6.17
C PHE A 33 15.05 -8.02 -7.16
N ASP A 34 14.18 -7.17 -6.65
CA ASP A 34 13.44 -6.13 -7.39
C ASP A 34 14.08 -4.77 -7.08
N VAL A 35 15.23 -4.52 -7.66
CA VAL A 35 16.06 -3.34 -7.39
C VAL A 35 16.54 -2.67 -8.68
N THR A 36 17.03 -1.43 -8.55
CA THR A 36 17.62 -0.69 -9.67
C THR A 36 19.08 -1.08 -9.89
N ASN A 37 19.67 -0.64 -11.02
CA ASN A 37 20.98 -1.12 -11.51
C ASN A 37 22.15 -0.91 -10.55
N LYS A 38 22.18 0.16 -9.74
CA LYS A 38 23.30 0.38 -8.83
C LYS A 38 23.22 -0.50 -7.58
N PRO A 39 22.07 -0.60 -6.90
CA PRO A 39 21.88 -1.62 -5.86
C PRO A 39 22.06 -3.04 -6.37
N GLU A 40 21.63 -3.37 -7.62
CA GLU A 40 21.82 -4.66 -8.24
C GLU A 40 23.31 -5.08 -8.24
N LYS A 41 24.21 -4.18 -8.67
CA LYS A 41 25.65 -4.44 -8.67
C LYS A 41 26.21 -4.81 -7.28
N PHE A 42 25.68 -4.19 -6.25
CA PHE A 42 26.04 -4.55 -4.88
C PHE A 42 25.54 -5.96 -4.56
N PHE A 43 24.26 -6.24 -4.81
CA PHE A 43 23.65 -7.54 -4.49
C PHE A 43 24.20 -8.70 -5.35
N GLU A 44 24.71 -8.42 -6.55
CA GLU A 44 25.41 -9.43 -7.37
C GLU A 44 26.67 -9.92 -6.69
N THR A 45 27.47 -9.00 -6.13
CA THR A 45 28.86 -9.27 -5.67
C THR A 45 29.00 -9.39 -4.16
N GLU A 46 27.95 -9.06 -3.37
CA GLU A 46 28.02 -9.11 -1.93
C GLU A 46 28.17 -10.55 -1.40
N ASN A 47 28.91 -10.68 -0.29
CA ASN A 47 29.14 -11.95 0.41
C ASN A 47 28.62 -11.95 1.86
N ILE A 48 27.76 -11.00 2.22
CA ILE A 48 27.18 -10.84 3.58
C ILE A 48 26.11 -11.92 3.81
N VAL A 49 25.26 -12.13 2.77
CA VAL A 49 24.22 -13.17 2.80
C VAL A 49 24.48 -14.14 1.65
N ASN A 50 25.14 -15.24 1.90
CA ASN A 50 25.41 -16.24 0.86
C ASN A 50 24.11 -16.94 0.44
N PHE A 51 23.38 -16.38 -0.49
CA PHE A 51 22.23 -17.05 -1.12
C PHE A 51 22.69 -18.19 -2.00
N GLU A 52 21.97 -19.31 -2.00
CA GLU A 52 22.22 -20.46 -2.89
C GLU A 52 22.01 -20.04 -4.36
N LYS A 53 21.01 -19.17 -4.61
CA LYS A 53 20.77 -18.56 -5.93
C LYS A 53 20.07 -17.21 -5.77
N LYS A 54 20.45 -16.28 -6.67
CA LYS A 54 19.90 -14.92 -6.76
C LYS A 54 19.29 -14.74 -8.16
N TRP A 55 18.12 -14.13 -8.24
CA TRP A 55 17.51 -13.66 -9.48
C TRP A 55 17.25 -12.17 -9.38
N PHE A 56 17.50 -11.45 -10.47
CA PHE A 56 17.18 -10.04 -10.60
C PHE A 56 15.95 -9.90 -11.46
N PHE A 57 14.84 -9.44 -10.89
CA PHE A 57 13.50 -9.45 -11.48
C PHE A 57 13.51 -8.79 -12.86
N HIS A 58 14.00 -7.54 -12.96
CA HIS A 58 13.96 -6.78 -14.20
C HIS A 58 14.83 -7.36 -15.32
N ASN A 59 15.83 -8.16 -14.99
CA ASN A 59 16.69 -8.83 -16.00
C ASN A 59 15.95 -9.98 -16.71
N ASN A 60 14.84 -10.43 -16.15
CA ASN A 60 13.99 -11.48 -16.71
C ASN A 60 12.80 -10.92 -17.52
N ILE A 61 12.56 -9.59 -17.43
CA ILE A 61 11.44 -8.91 -18.10
C ILE A 61 12.00 -8.10 -19.28
N PHE A 62 12.33 -8.78 -20.35
CA PHE A 62 12.93 -8.21 -21.55
C PHE A 62 12.09 -8.50 -22.81
N ASP A 63 12.44 -7.87 -23.95
CA ASP A 63 11.68 -8.04 -25.21
C ASP A 63 10.17 -7.75 -25.09
N THR A 64 9.82 -6.73 -24.31
CA THR A 64 8.42 -6.38 -23.99
C THR A 64 7.60 -5.94 -25.22
N LYS A 65 8.27 -5.66 -26.35
CA LYS A 65 7.62 -5.28 -27.63
C LYS A 65 7.19 -6.46 -28.49
N LYS A 66 7.59 -7.69 -28.15
CA LYS A 66 7.10 -8.88 -28.84
C LYS A 66 5.63 -9.13 -28.55
N MET A 67 4.96 -9.80 -29.48
CA MET A 67 3.56 -10.21 -29.28
C MET A 67 3.46 -11.17 -28.09
N PRO A 68 2.46 -10.98 -27.19
CA PRO A 68 2.24 -11.87 -26.07
C PRO A 68 1.67 -13.21 -26.52
N ASP A 69 2.00 -14.27 -25.80
CA ASP A 69 1.39 -15.60 -25.92
C ASP A 69 0.09 -15.64 -25.11
N LEU A 70 -1.02 -15.30 -25.77
CA LEU A 70 -2.35 -15.27 -25.13
C LEU A 70 -2.85 -16.67 -24.74
N GLU A 71 -2.43 -17.69 -25.46
CA GLU A 71 -2.80 -19.07 -25.14
C GLU A 71 -2.13 -19.51 -23.84
N TYR A 72 -0.86 -19.21 -23.67
CA TYR A 72 -0.16 -19.42 -22.40
C TYR A 72 -0.83 -18.67 -21.24
N LEU A 73 -1.11 -17.38 -21.40
CA LEU A 73 -1.77 -16.58 -20.36
C LEU A 73 -3.14 -17.13 -19.97
N SER A 74 -3.95 -17.53 -20.96
CA SER A 74 -5.26 -18.15 -20.72
C SER A 74 -5.14 -19.49 -19.98
N ARG A 75 -4.13 -20.30 -20.32
CA ARG A 75 -3.84 -21.56 -19.63
C ARG A 75 -3.38 -21.30 -18.18
N PHE A 76 -2.50 -20.33 -17.97
CA PHE A 76 -2.02 -19.93 -16.65
C PHE A 76 -3.18 -19.51 -15.73
N GLU A 77 -4.12 -18.67 -16.23
CA GLU A 77 -5.31 -18.27 -15.47
C GLU A 77 -6.14 -19.50 -15.01
N LYS A 78 -6.33 -20.44 -15.91
CA LYS A 78 -7.14 -21.65 -15.62
C LYS A 78 -6.45 -22.59 -14.63
N VAL A 79 -5.15 -22.85 -14.85
CA VAL A 79 -4.37 -23.79 -14.02
C VAL A 79 -4.23 -23.27 -12.59
N HIS A 80 -3.97 -21.98 -12.42
CA HIS A 80 -3.73 -21.39 -11.10
C HIS A 80 -4.96 -20.70 -10.49
N ASN A 81 -6.08 -20.63 -11.22
CA ASN A 81 -7.30 -19.90 -10.82
C ASN A 81 -7.02 -18.44 -10.44
N ILE A 82 -6.15 -17.77 -11.22
CA ILE A 82 -5.76 -16.38 -11.02
C ILE A 82 -6.37 -15.51 -12.12
N LYS A 83 -7.09 -14.45 -11.76
CA LYS A 83 -7.66 -13.48 -12.72
C LYS A 83 -6.63 -12.42 -13.08
N LEU A 84 -5.84 -12.65 -14.13
CA LEU A 84 -4.72 -11.81 -14.54
C LEU A 84 -5.13 -10.38 -14.90
N SER A 85 -6.27 -10.22 -15.57
CA SER A 85 -6.77 -8.88 -15.94
C SER A 85 -7.02 -7.98 -14.74
N LYS A 86 -7.54 -8.53 -13.62
CA LYS A 86 -7.73 -7.79 -12.38
C LYS A 86 -6.41 -7.32 -11.75
N ILE A 87 -5.34 -8.03 -12.02
CA ILE A 87 -4.01 -7.73 -11.48
C ILE A 87 -3.34 -6.64 -12.34
N VAL A 88 -3.24 -6.90 -13.65
CA VAL A 88 -2.37 -6.10 -14.53
C VAL A 88 -3.01 -4.77 -14.96
N PHE A 89 -4.31 -4.76 -15.28
CA PHE A 89 -4.96 -3.53 -15.76
C PHE A 89 -5.32 -2.53 -14.66
N SER A 90 -5.15 -2.92 -13.39
CA SER A 90 -5.27 -2.01 -12.25
C SER A 90 -3.92 -1.41 -11.83
N GLU A 91 -2.82 -1.74 -12.51
CA GLU A 91 -1.49 -1.26 -12.15
C GLU A 91 -1.26 0.20 -12.55
N ARG A 92 -0.78 0.99 -11.58
CA ARG A 92 -0.49 2.43 -11.76
C ARG A 92 0.52 2.72 -12.87
N LEU A 93 1.50 1.84 -13.09
CA LEU A 93 2.54 2.03 -14.10
C LEU A 93 2.00 1.88 -15.52
N PHE A 94 0.95 1.09 -15.71
CA PHE A 94 0.36 0.80 -17.03
C PHE A 94 -0.78 1.72 -17.41
N SER A 95 -1.32 2.48 -16.45
CA SER A 95 -2.49 3.33 -16.64
C SER A 95 -2.18 4.83 -16.50
N GLU A 96 -3.07 5.59 -15.90
CA GLU A 96 -3.08 7.05 -15.84
C GLU A 96 -1.92 7.70 -15.06
N PHE A 97 -1.21 6.92 -14.25
CA PHE A 97 -0.21 7.46 -13.31
C PHE A 97 1.22 7.45 -13.85
N ASN A 98 1.43 7.09 -15.11
CA ASN A 98 2.74 7.13 -15.77
C ASN A 98 2.82 8.33 -16.74
N GLU A 99 3.45 9.41 -16.29
CA GLU A 99 3.62 10.64 -17.08
C GLU A 99 4.72 10.54 -18.16
N PHE A 100 5.51 9.46 -18.17
CA PHE A 100 6.69 9.35 -19.03
C PHE A 100 6.51 8.40 -20.20
N TYR A 101 5.70 7.36 -20.04
CA TYR A 101 5.50 6.32 -21.04
C TYR A 101 4.07 5.81 -21.03
N LYS A 102 3.48 5.67 -22.21
CA LYS A 102 2.15 5.08 -22.38
C LYS A 102 2.31 3.66 -22.94
N PHE A 103 2.09 2.69 -22.08
CA PHE A 103 2.13 1.28 -22.47
C PHE A 103 1.00 0.93 -23.44
N GLN A 104 1.32 0.10 -24.44
CA GLN A 104 0.31 -0.51 -25.30
C GLN A 104 -0.16 -1.82 -24.68
N THR A 105 -1.40 -2.23 -25.00
CA THR A 105 -1.99 -3.45 -24.44
C THR A 105 -1.10 -4.69 -24.64
N ASN A 106 -0.51 -4.84 -25.85
CA ASN A 106 0.37 -5.98 -26.12
C ASN A 106 1.68 -5.94 -25.31
N GLU A 107 2.22 -4.75 -25.03
CA GLU A 107 3.39 -4.60 -24.15
C GLU A 107 3.05 -5.01 -22.72
N ILE A 108 1.89 -4.58 -22.21
CA ILE A 108 1.39 -4.94 -20.88
C ILE A 108 1.22 -6.46 -20.77
N LEU A 109 0.54 -7.07 -21.74
CA LEU A 109 0.32 -8.51 -21.75
C LEU A 109 1.62 -9.30 -21.93
N ARG A 110 2.59 -8.75 -22.67
CA ARG A 110 3.91 -9.39 -22.82
C ARG A 110 4.71 -9.32 -21.51
N ILE A 111 4.70 -8.18 -20.81
CA ILE A 111 5.30 -8.05 -19.47
C ILE A 111 4.70 -9.11 -18.55
N LEU A 112 3.36 -9.18 -18.49
CA LEU A 112 2.65 -10.15 -17.68
C LEU A 112 3.01 -11.60 -18.01
N GLU A 113 3.14 -11.94 -19.29
CA GLU A 113 3.57 -13.27 -19.72
C GLU A 113 4.96 -13.62 -19.21
N LEU A 114 5.91 -12.67 -19.33
CA LEU A 114 7.27 -12.86 -18.85
C LEU A 114 7.32 -13.03 -17.33
N GLU A 115 6.53 -12.26 -16.61
CA GLU A 115 6.38 -12.39 -15.14
C GLU A 115 5.82 -13.76 -14.76
N CYS A 116 4.74 -14.20 -15.40
CA CYS A 116 4.16 -15.53 -15.16
C CYS A 116 5.20 -16.64 -15.38
N ARG A 117 5.89 -16.63 -16.53
CA ARG A 117 6.93 -17.64 -16.86
C ARG A 117 8.09 -17.60 -15.86
N PHE A 118 8.56 -16.44 -15.52
CA PHE A 118 9.65 -16.26 -14.57
C PHE A 118 9.28 -16.80 -13.18
N PHE A 119 8.11 -16.46 -12.68
CA PHE A 119 7.67 -16.91 -11.36
C PHE A 119 7.39 -18.41 -11.31
N GLU A 120 6.78 -18.98 -12.35
CA GLU A 120 6.64 -20.43 -12.44
C GLU A 120 8.01 -21.12 -12.42
N GLN A 121 8.96 -20.64 -13.25
CA GLN A 121 10.29 -21.21 -13.32
C GLN A 121 10.99 -21.18 -11.94
N VAL A 122 11.00 -20.05 -11.26
CA VAL A 122 11.66 -19.90 -9.94
C VAL A 122 11.02 -20.83 -8.91
N LEU A 123 9.70 -20.83 -8.81
CA LEU A 123 8.98 -21.64 -7.82
C LEU A 123 9.10 -23.14 -8.09
N ASP A 124 9.09 -23.58 -9.36
CA ASP A 124 9.22 -25.00 -9.72
C ASP A 124 10.68 -25.49 -9.55
N GLU A 125 11.67 -24.62 -9.76
CA GLU A 125 13.08 -24.95 -9.53
C GLU A 125 13.39 -25.12 -8.06
N ILE A 126 12.93 -24.18 -7.20
CA ILE A 126 13.29 -24.18 -5.78
C ILE A 126 12.35 -25.06 -4.97
N LYS A 127 11.03 -24.96 -5.24
CA LYS A 127 9.95 -25.48 -4.38
C LYS A 127 10.18 -25.03 -2.93
N PRO A 128 10.08 -23.72 -2.64
CA PRO A 128 10.36 -23.17 -1.34
C PRO A 128 9.30 -23.61 -0.32
N ASP A 129 9.72 -23.84 0.91
CA ASP A 129 8.81 -24.12 2.04
C ASP A 129 8.15 -22.79 2.48
N PHE A 130 8.95 -21.69 2.48
CA PHE A 130 8.48 -20.36 2.85
C PHE A 130 8.91 -19.31 1.84
N VAL A 131 8.01 -18.34 1.62
CA VAL A 131 8.31 -17.08 0.91
C VAL A 131 8.13 -15.92 1.89
N LEU A 132 9.19 -15.11 2.06
CA LEU A 132 9.18 -13.90 2.88
C LEU A 132 9.13 -12.67 2.01
N MET A 133 8.10 -11.85 2.19
CA MET A 133 7.87 -10.64 1.39
C MET A 133 7.07 -9.60 2.19
N PHE A 134 6.97 -8.38 1.68
CA PHE A 134 5.95 -7.46 2.15
C PHE A 134 4.57 -7.82 1.57
N THR A 135 3.51 -7.34 2.21
CA THR A 135 2.19 -7.33 1.59
C THR A 135 2.30 -6.64 0.23
N PRO A 136 1.76 -7.22 -0.86
CA PRO A 136 1.92 -6.71 -2.21
C PRO A 136 1.43 -5.27 -2.40
N TYR A 137 2.26 -4.44 -3.04
CA TYR A 137 1.94 -3.06 -3.42
C TYR A 137 1.88 -2.85 -4.94
N PHE A 138 2.50 -3.74 -5.72
CA PHE A 138 2.56 -3.72 -7.17
C PHE A 138 1.92 -4.98 -7.76
N HIS A 139 1.53 -4.89 -9.03
CA HIS A 139 0.88 -6.03 -9.72
C HIS A 139 1.74 -7.29 -9.75
N HIS A 140 3.03 -7.17 -10.01
CA HIS A 140 3.95 -8.30 -10.07
C HIS A 140 4.15 -8.96 -8.70
N GLU A 141 4.22 -8.18 -7.62
CA GLU A 141 4.23 -8.72 -6.25
C GLU A 141 2.92 -9.46 -5.94
N LEU A 142 1.78 -8.88 -6.35
CA LEU A 142 0.47 -9.51 -6.16
C LEU A 142 0.35 -10.80 -6.98
N LEU A 143 0.84 -10.81 -8.22
CA LEU A 143 0.89 -11.99 -9.07
C LEU A 143 1.71 -13.10 -8.43
N PHE A 144 2.92 -12.76 -7.98
CA PHE A 144 3.81 -13.69 -7.30
C PHE A 144 3.18 -14.26 -6.04
N PHE A 145 2.61 -13.41 -5.18
CA PHE A 145 1.91 -13.81 -3.96
C PHE A 145 0.75 -14.78 -4.26
N LYS A 146 -0.11 -14.44 -5.24
CA LYS A 146 -1.23 -15.30 -5.63
C LYS A 146 -0.76 -16.64 -6.21
N LEU A 147 0.31 -16.64 -6.97
CA LEU A 147 0.90 -17.86 -7.50
C LEU A 147 1.46 -18.77 -6.39
N CYS A 148 2.15 -18.19 -5.40
CA CYS A 148 2.60 -18.93 -4.23
C CYS A 148 1.41 -19.60 -3.50
N LYS A 149 0.34 -18.85 -3.25
CA LYS A 149 -0.88 -19.38 -2.63
C LYS A 149 -1.52 -20.47 -3.48
N ALA A 150 -1.61 -20.32 -4.80
CA ALA A 150 -2.15 -21.33 -5.72
C ALA A 150 -1.31 -22.62 -5.75
N LYS A 151 0.00 -22.52 -5.57
CA LYS A 151 0.92 -23.67 -5.47
C LYS A 151 1.01 -24.23 -4.03
N GLY A 152 0.26 -23.71 -3.06
CA GLY A 152 0.28 -24.16 -1.66
C GLY A 152 1.57 -23.80 -0.91
N ILE A 153 2.36 -22.84 -1.44
CA ILE A 153 3.60 -22.38 -0.81
C ILE A 153 3.23 -21.39 0.29
N LYS A 154 3.83 -21.55 1.47
CA LYS A 154 3.56 -20.69 2.60
C LYS A 154 4.20 -19.33 2.44
N THR A 155 3.38 -18.29 2.40
CA THR A 155 3.84 -16.90 2.32
C THR A 155 3.74 -16.24 3.69
N LEU A 156 4.84 -15.62 4.11
CA LEU A 156 4.96 -14.86 5.36
C LEU A 156 5.12 -13.38 5.00
N GLU A 157 3.99 -12.75 4.69
CA GLU A 157 3.97 -11.33 4.34
C GLU A 157 4.02 -10.45 5.59
N LEU A 158 4.95 -9.48 5.57
CA LEU A 158 5.03 -8.45 6.60
C LEU A 158 4.05 -7.32 6.28
N ASN A 159 3.13 -7.09 7.19
CA ASN A 159 2.14 -6.02 7.09
C ASN A 159 2.19 -5.10 8.31
N ASN A 160 1.76 -3.85 8.11
CA ASN A 160 1.59 -2.89 9.18
C ASN A 160 0.14 -2.93 9.69
N THR A 161 -0.04 -2.97 10.99
CA THR A 161 -1.37 -2.83 11.59
C THR A 161 -1.73 -1.36 11.82
N LYS A 162 -2.91 -1.10 12.35
CA LYS A 162 -3.34 0.25 12.74
C LYS A 162 -2.91 0.65 14.15
N PHE A 163 -2.22 -0.25 14.87
CA PHE A 163 -1.77 -0.08 16.26
C PHE A 163 -0.27 0.22 16.38
N ASP A 164 0.35 0.79 15.35
CA ASP A 164 1.80 0.99 15.31
C ASP A 164 2.58 -0.31 15.58
N SER A 165 2.06 -1.41 15.08
CA SER A 165 2.57 -2.76 15.23
C SER A 165 2.59 -3.49 13.89
N ALA A 166 3.27 -4.62 13.83
CA ALA A 166 3.36 -5.45 12.65
C ALA A 166 2.66 -6.80 12.83
N VAL A 167 2.27 -7.39 11.71
CA VAL A 167 1.79 -8.77 11.62
C VAL A 167 2.53 -9.48 10.49
N ILE A 168 2.82 -10.77 10.68
CA ILE A 168 3.40 -11.64 9.66
C ILE A 168 2.36 -12.70 9.29
N GLY A 169 2.09 -12.86 7.98
CA GLY A 169 1.10 -13.82 7.48
C GLY A 169 -0.33 -13.38 7.73
N PHE A 170 -0.64 -12.10 7.57
CA PHE A 170 -1.94 -11.53 7.87
C PHE A 170 -3.09 -12.19 7.11
N ASP A 171 -2.89 -12.56 5.84
CA ASP A 171 -3.89 -13.23 5.01
C ASP A 171 -4.39 -14.56 5.61
N ASP A 172 -3.53 -15.25 6.34
CA ASP A 172 -3.90 -16.48 7.05
C ASP A 172 -4.44 -16.19 8.46
N GLU A 173 -3.89 -15.20 9.16
CA GLU A 173 -4.36 -14.82 10.51
C GLU A 173 -5.80 -14.30 10.49
N ILE A 174 -6.16 -13.45 9.52
CA ILE A 174 -7.50 -12.84 9.46
C ILE A 174 -8.64 -13.88 9.35
N LYS A 175 -8.35 -15.06 8.80
CA LYS A 175 -9.30 -16.17 8.72
C LYS A 175 -9.74 -16.69 10.09
N GLN A 176 -8.96 -16.40 11.14
CA GLN A 176 -9.29 -16.77 12.52
C GLN A 176 -10.22 -15.76 13.21
N TYR A 177 -10.44 -14.58 12.61
CA TYR A 177 -11.21 -13.50 13.23
C TYR A 177 -12.63 -13.92 13.64
N GLU A 178 -13.34 -14.66 12.80
CA GLU A 178 -14.71 -15.09 13.11
C GLU A 178 -14.78 -15.98 14.36
N LYS A 179 -13.79 -16.88 14.51
CA LYS A 179 -13.68 -17.82 15.63
C LYS A 179 -13.11 -17.20 16.89
N PHE A 180 -12.57 -15.99 16.81
CA PHE A 180 -11.97 -15.31 17.95
C PHE A 180 -13.03 -14.89 18.96
N VAL A 181 -12.82 -15.23 20.22
CA VAL A 181 -13.70 -14.90 21.34
C VAL A 181 -13.04 -13.80 22.17
N VAL A 182 -13.81 -12.78 22.50
CA VAL A 182 -13.41 -11.67 23.38
C VAL A 182 -13.19 -12.19 24.81
N GLU A 183 -12.11 -11.80 25.44
CA GLU A 183 -11.79 -12.13 26.81
C GLU A 183 -12.14 -10.94 27.74
N GLY A 184 -12.80 -11.23 28.85
CA GLY A 184 -13.16 -10.21 29.85
C GLY A 184 -14.36 -9.33 29.47
N PRO A 185 -14.59 -8.25 30.23
CA PRO A 185 -15.70 -7.34 29.99
C PRO A 185 -15.47 -6.46 28.74
N VAL A 186 -16.55 -6.20 28.01
CA VAL A 186 -16.52 -5.27 26.87
C VAL A 186 -16.41 -3.84 27.38
N ARG A 187 -15.37 -3.13 26.96
CA ARG A 187 -15.16 -1.70 27.24
C ARG A 187 -16.26 -0.85 26.61
N ASN A 188 -16.64 0.24 27.28
CA ASN A 188 -17.53 1.22 26.69
C ASN A 188 -16.82 2.09 25.65
N PHE A 189 -17.58 2.89 24.87
CA PHE A 189 -17.00 3.71 23.80
C PHE A 189 -15.97 4.73 24.27
N GLN A 190 -16.10 5.28 25.47
CA GLN A 190 -15.11 6.23 26.00
C GLN A 190 -13.80 5.50 26.32
N GLU A 191 -13.88 4.37 26.99
CA GLU A 191 -12.73 3.52 27.31
C GLU A 191 -12.04 3.01 26.04
N LEU A 192 -12.80 2.57 25.02
CA LEU A 192 -12.27 2.16 23.72
C LEU A 192 -11.56 3.32 23.01
N LYS A 193 -12.10 4.51 23.08
CA LYS A 193 -11.52 5.70 22.48
C LYS A 193 -10.23 6.12 23.19
N ASP A 194 -10.24 6.13 24.52
CA ASP A 194 -9.07 6.47 25.32
C ASP A 194 -7.95 5.45 25.08
N TYR A 195 -8.28 4.16 25.06
CA TYR A 195 -7.36 3.10 24.67
C TYR A 195 -6.78 3.29 23.28
N SER A 196 -7.61 3.65 22.30
CA SER A 196 -7.16 3.90 20.92
C SER A 196 -6.18 5.08 20.81
N LEU A 197 -6.36 6.09 21.65
CA LEU A 197 -5.46 7.25 21.71
C LEU A 197 -4.14 6.92 22.40
N GLU A 198 -4.18 6.17 23.49
CA GLU A 198 -2.99 5.73 24.25
C GLU A 198 -2.12 4.79 23.44
N ASN A 199 -2.71 3.86 22.71
CA ASN A 199 -2.01 2.86 21.89
C ASN A 199 -1.72 3.32 20.46
N HIS A 200 -1.83 4.61 20.20
CA HIS A 200 -1.46 5.23 18.93
C HIS A 200 -2.22 4.72 17.67
N MET A 201 -3.34 4.01 17.84
CA MET A 201 -4.15 3.52 16.72
C MET A 201 -4.52 4.61 15.72
N LEU A 202 -4.81 5.81 16.22
CA LEU A 202 -5.16 6.97 15.39
C LEU A 202 -3.93 7.82 15.02
N LYS A 203 -2.78 7.62 15.69
CA LYS A 203 -1.53 8.34 15.41
C LYS A 203 -0.69 7.73 14.28
N SER A 204 -0.88 6.47 13.91
CA SER A 204 -0.14 5.84 12.80
C SER A 204 -0.41 6.53 11.46
N VAL A 205 -1.60 7.14 11.31
CA VAL A 205 -1.91 8.03 10.18
C VAL A 205 -1.00 9.27 10.18
N HIS A 206 -0.60 9.78 11.35
CA HIS A 206 0.31 10.91 11.45
C HIS A 206 1.78 10.57 11.13
N LEU A 207 2.24 9.34 11.39
CA LEU A 207 3.62 8.94 11.08
C LEU A 207 3.85 8.82 9.57
N THR A 208 2.89 8.25 8.82
CA THR A 208 2.91 8.27 7.35
C THR A 208 2.80 9.69 6.80
N HIS A 209 2.04 10.56 7.46
CA HIS A 209 1.93 11.97 7.11
C HIS A 209 3.26 12.71 7.33
N HIS A 210 3.96 12.46 8.44
CA HIS A 210 5.27 13.08 8.73
C HIS A 210 6.38 12.56 7.80
N ALA A 211 6.39 11.28 7.43
CA ALA A 211 7.35 10.75 6.46
C ALA A 211 7.18 11.41 5.08
N GLY A 212 5.93 11.56 4.60
CA GLY A 212 5.64 12.27 3.35
C GLY A 212 5.95 13.78 3.40
N LEU A 213 5.84 14.42 4.57
CA LEU A 213 6.12 15.85 4.75
C LEU A 213 7.61 16.15 4.95
N LYS A 214 8.35 15.27 5.65
CA LYS A 214 9.83 15.40 5.78
C LYS A 214 10.53 15.44 4.42
N ASN A 215 10.01 14.74 3.42
CA ASN A 215 10.56 14.77 2.06
C ASN A 215 10.52 16.17 1.41
N ASN A 216 9.70 17.10 1.89
CA ASN A 216 9.67 18.49 1.40
C ASN A 216 10.62 19.44 2.15
N GLU A 217 11.22 18.99 3.24
CA GLU A 217 12.09 19.81 4.11
C GLU A 217 13.59 19.48 3.99
N LEU A 218 14.01 18.81 2.91
CA LEU A 218 15.43 18.63 2.66
C LEU A 218 16.16 20.00 2.64
N SER A 219 17.27 20.09 3.35
CA SER A 219 18.13 21.27 3.32
C SER A 219 18.54 21.61 1.89
N LEU A 220 18.83 22.87 1.59
CA LEU A 220 19.31 23.32 0.28
C LEU A 220 20.54 22.51 -0.18
N ASN A 221 21.46 22.22 0.75
CA ASN A 221 22.65 21.41 0.47
C ASN A 221 22.31 19.99 0.05
N ASN A 222 21.32 19.34 0.70
CA ASN A 222 20.87 18.01 0.33
C ASN A 222 20.15 18.02 -1.04
N LYS A 223 19.38 19.07 -1.34
CA LYS A 223 18.74 19.22 -2.67
C LYS A 223 19.77 19.40 -3.78
N LEU A 224 20.83 20.19 -3.54
CA LEU A 224 21.93 20.39 -4.47
C LEU A 224 22.75 19.10 -4.67
N SER A 225 23.09 18.41 -3.59
CA SER A 225 23.79 17.12 -3.64
C SER A 225 22.98 16.06 -4.41
N MET A 226 21.69 15.99 -4.15
CA MET A 226 20.76 15.08 -4.86
C MET A 226 20.68 15.44 -6.35
N ALA A 227 20.56 16.72 -6.70
CA ALA A 227 20.53 17.17 -8.09
C ALA A 227 21.84 16.84 -8.82
N LEU A 228 22.98 17.10 -8.19
CA LEU A 228 24.29 16.73 -8.71
C LEU A 228 24.42 15.21 -8.93
N GLN A 229 24.01 14.41 -7.96
CA GLN A 229 24.00 12.96 -8.09
C GLN A 229 23.10 12.50 -9.25
N TYR A 230 21.89 13.07 -9.35
CA TYR A 230 20.99 12.72 -10.43
C TYR A 230 21.54 13.10 -11.81
N PHE A 231 22.01 14.34 -11.98
CA PHE A 231 22.46 14.81 -13.29
C PHE A 231 23.81 14.25 -13.72
N ILE A 232 24.76 14.07 -12.78
CA ILE A 232 26.12 13.63 -13.11
C ILE A 232 26.23 12.11 -13.03
N PHE A 233 25.76 11.49 -11.96
CA PHE A 233 26.06 10.10 -11.63
C PHE A 233 24.93 9.10 -11.93
N THR A 234 23.68 9.55 -12.19
CA THR A 234 22.63 8.61 -12.60
C THR A 234 22.81 8.23 -14.05
N ASN A 235 22.99 6.94 -14.30
CA ASN A 235 23.01 6.39 -15.63
C ASN A 235 21.60 5.94 -16.04
N ASN A 236 21.19 6.29 -17.27
CA ASN A 236 19.89 5.93 -17.81
C ASN A 236 19.76 4.43 -18.23
N GLN A 237 20.67 3.56 -17.79
CA GLN A 237 20.62 2.12 -18.11
C GLN A 237 19.36 1.45 -17.58
N ASN A 238 18.82 1.91 -16.46
CA ASN A 238 17.51 1.43 -15.93
C ASN A 238 16.37 1.51 -16.94
N MET A 239 16.49 2.41 -17.94
CA MET A 239 15.46 2.60 -18.97
C MET A 239 15.35 1.44 -19.96
N LYS A 240 16.33 0.54 -20.01
CA LYS A 240 16.35 -0.58 -20.96
C LYS A 240 15.71 -1.85 -20.40
N ASN A 241 15.93 -2.13 -19.12
CA ASN A 241 15.56 -3.39 -18.49
C ASN A 241 14.42 -3.25 -17.48
N ASN A 242 14.18 -2.06 -16.93
CA ASN A 242 13.14 -1.83 -15.95
C ASN A 242 11.99 -1.04 -16.58
N PHE A 243 10.87 -1.70 -16.87
CA PHE A 243 9.70 -1.08 -17.49
C PHE A 243 9.12 0.09 -16.67
N GLY A 244 9.31 0.11 -15.36
CA GLY A 244 8.91 1.23 -14.50
C GLY A 244 9.65 2.55 -14.81
N TYR A 245 10.77 2.48 -15.56
CA TYR A 245 11.56 3.64 -15.96
C TYR A 245 11.44 3.99 -17.44
N PHE A 246 10.62 3.28 -18.21
CA PHE A 246 10.44 3.57 -19.64
C PHE A 246 10.02 5.02 -19.87
N GLY A 247 10.62 5.64 -20.91
CA GLY A 247 10.37 7.03 -21.29
C GLY A 247 11.00 8.09 -20.38
N ARG A 248 11.60 7.73 -19.24
CA ARG A 248 12.25 8.64 -18.30
C ARG A 248 13.66 8.98 -18.78
N ASN A 249 13.85 10.15 -19.40
CA ASN A 249 15.18 10.72 -19.59
C ASN A 249 15.39 11.92 -18.66
N LYS A 250 16.64 12.31 -18.42
CA LYS A 250 17.00 13.38 -17.47
C LYS A 250 16.27 14.70 -17.76
N ILE A 251 16.17 15.06 -19.05
CA ILE A 251 15.54 16.29 -19.52
C ILE A 251 14.03 16.25 -19.24
N LYS A 252 13.35 15.16 -19.64
CA LYS A 252 11.90 14.99 -19.37
C LYS A 252 11.59 15.01 -17.86
N VAL A 253 12.41 14.34 -17.05
CA VAL A 253 12.23 14.33 -15.59
C VAL A 253 12.38 15.73 -15.01
N PHE A 254 13.37 16.49 -15.46
CA PHE A 254 13.59 17.87 -15.02
C PHE A 254 12.40 18.80 -15.38
N PHE A 255 11.98 18.77 -16.64
CA PHE A 255 10.82 19.57 -17.06
C PHE A 255 9.53 19.14 -16.38
N ASN A 256 9.35 17.84 -16.13
CA ASN A 256 8.19 17.34 -15.38
C ASN A 256 8.22 17.85 -13.94
N TYR A 257 9.37 17.85 -13.28
CA TYR A 257 9.54 18.42 -11.93
C TYR A 257 9.13 19.90 -11.89
N LEU A 258 9.59 20.71 -12.84
CA LEU A 258 9.23 22.13 -12.93
C LEU A 258 7.72 22.32 -13.16
N ASN A 259 7.16 21.59 -14.12
CA ASN A 259 5.73 21.64 -14.43
C ASN A 259 4.87 21.19 -13.23
N ASN A 260 5.30 20.18 -12.50
CA ASN A 260 4.60 19.74 -11.31
C ASN A 260 4.57 20.82 -10.22
N GLY A 261 5.64 21.59 -10.05
CA GLY A 261 5.66 22.72 -9.15
C GLY A 261 4.60 23.78 -9.48
N ILE A 262 4.41 24.07 -10.78
CA ILE A 262 3.38 25.01 -11.26
C ILE A 262 1.97 24.44 -11.07
N LYS A 263 1.77 23.17 -11.46
CA LYS A 263 0.49 22.45 -11.27
C LYS A 263 0.06 22.40 -9.80
N VAL A 264 0.99 22.11 -8.88
CA VAL A 264 0.72 22.08 -7.44
C VAL A 264 0.25 23.42 -6.93
N LYS A 265 0.91 24.53 -7.33
CA LYS A 265 0.50 25.90 -6.92
C LYS A 265 -0.90 26.23 -7.45
N LYS A 266 -1.20 25.94 -8.73
CA LYS A 266 -2.51 26.18 -9.34
C LYS A 266 -3.61 25.37 -8.64
N ARG A 267 -3.35 24.09 -8.39
CA ARG A 267 -4.29 23.19 -7.71
C ARG A 267 -4.54 23.60 -6.26
N LYS A 268 -3.47 23.94 -5.52
CA LYS A 268 -3.61 24.45 -4.17
C LYS A 268 -4.49 25.71 -4.11
N LYS A 269 -4.22 26.70 -4.99
CA LYS A 269 -5.05 27.91 -5.07
C LYS A 269 -6.52 27.58 -5.32
N PHE A 270 -6.81 26.67 -6.27
CA PHE A 270 -8.18 26.24 -6.56
C PHE A 270 -8.87 25.61 -5.33
N ILE A 271 -8.17 24.76 -4.60
CA ILE A 271 -8.67 24.11 -3.38
C ILE A 271 -8.96 25.16 -2.31
N ASP A 272 -8.00 26.07 -2.03
CA ASP A 272 -8.14 27.12 -1.02
C ASP A 272 -9.32 28.06 -1.30
N GLU A 273 -9.65 28.30 -2.58
CA GLU A 273 -10.73 29.20 -3.02
C GLU A 273 -12.12 28.52 -3.10
N ASN A 274 -12.20 27.22 -3.33
CA ASN A 274 -13.45 26.54 -3.70
C ASN A 274 -13.93 25.48 -2.69
N PHE A 275 -13.10 25.08 -1.72
CA PHE A 275 -13.48 24.04 -0.76
C PHE A 275 -13.99 24.65 0.54
N ASP A 276 -15.00 24.01 1.13
CA ASP A 276 -15.57 24.42 2.40
C ASP A 276 -14.58 24.11 3.57
N TYR A 277 -14.37 25.07 4.47
CA TYR A 277 -13.59 24.89 5.71
C TYR A 277 -14.47 24.49 6.91
N LYS A 278 -15.77 24.64 6.81
CA LYS A 278 -16.71 24.39 7.91
C LYS A 278 -17.99 23.77 7.37
N LEU A 279 -18.56 22.85 8.14
CA LEU A 279 -19.90 22.30 7.88
C LEU A 279 -20.97 23.20 8.49
N LYS A 280 -22.03 23.48 7.71
CA LYS A 280 -23.25 24.13 8.18
C LYS A 280 -24.06 23.15 9.06
N ASP A 281 -25.19 23.58 9.54
CA ASP A 281 -26.13 22.74 10.29
C ASP A 281 -27.06 22.03 9.30
N ASP A 282 -26.63 20.86 8.84
CA ASP A 282 -27.30 20.00 7.85
C ASP A 282 -27.03 18.53 8.21
N LYS A 283 -27.72 17.60 7.58
CA LYS A 283 -27.46 16.16 7.67
C LYS A 283 -26.41 15.74 6.64
N TYR A 284 -25.37 15.07 7.09
CA TYR A 284 -24.23 14.74 6.22
C TYR A 284 -23.90 13.25 6.20
N ILE A 285 -23.59 12.76 4.99
CA ILE A 285 -22.86 11.51 4.74
C ILE A 285 -21.44 11.90 4.33
N LEU A 286 -20.42 11.21 4.82
CA LEU A 286 -19.01 11.46 4.48
C LEU A 286 -18.49 10.41 3.53
N PHE A 287 -17.84 10.87 2.45
CA PHE A 287 -17.01 10.04 1.57
C PHE A 287 -15.58 10.58 1.56
N PRO A 288 -14.63 9.93 2.25
CA PRO A 288 -13.22 10.30 2.19
C PRO A 288 -12.62 9.82 0.87
N LEU A 289 -12.04 10.74 0.10
CA LEU A 289 -11.27 10.40 -1.10
C LEU A 289 -9.99 9.65 -0.69
N GLN A 290 -9.65 8.65 -1.49
CA GLN A 290 -8.42 7.89 -1.33
C GLN A 290 -7.42 8.30 -2.42
N THR A 291 -6.14 8.11 -2.15
CA THR A 291 -5.09 8.36 -3.13
C THR A 291 -5.19 7.34 -4.27
N GLU A 292 -5.41 7.80 -5.49
CA GLU A 292 -5.72 6.96 -6.65
C GLU A 292 -4.64 5.95 -7.01
N ALA A 293 -3.36 6.30 -6.77
CA ALA A 293 -2.22 5.44 -7.08
C ALA A 293 -1.83 4.47 -5.95
N GLU A 294 -2.66 4.30 -4.92
CA GLU A 294 -2.36 3.40 -3.80
C GLU A 294 -2.97 2.01 -3.96
N SER A 295 -2.34 1.02 -3.31
CA SER A 295 -2.81 -0.37 -3.28
C SER A 295 -4.26 -0.52 -2.79
N ALA A 296 -4.71 0.37 -1.90
CA ALA A 296 -6.08 0.41 -1.42
C ALA A 296 -7.13 0.48 -2.53
N LEU A 297 -6.87 1.23 -3.61
CA LEU A 297 -7.75 1.27 -4.79
C LEU A 297 -7.36 0.24 -5.84
N LEU A 298 -6.07 0.06 -6.10
CA LEU A 298 -5.60 -0.74 -7.22
C LEU A 298 -5.61 -2.25 -6.94
N ILE A 299 -5.37 -2.65 -5.70
CA ILE A 299 -5.26 -4.05 -5.29
C ILE A 299 -6.49 -4.52 -4.50
N GLU A 300 -6.90 -3.74 -3.48
CA GLU A 300 -8.04 -4.14 -2.63
C GLU A 300 -9.39 -3.92 -3.31
N SER A 301 -9.49 -2.93 -4.22
CA SER A 301 -10.76 -2.54 -4.86
C SER A 301 -10.60 -2.22 -6.35
N PRO A 302 -10.02 -3.11 -7.17
CA PRO A 302 -9.68 -2.81 -8.57
C PRO A 302 -10.90 -2.51 -9.46
N LEU A 303 -12.08 -2.96 -9.08
CA LEU A 303 -13.33 -2.71 -9.83
C LEU A 303 -14.12 -1.49 -9.33
N GLN A 304 -13.74 -0.92 -8.19
CA GLN A 304 -14.36 0.28 -7.57
C GLN A 304 -13.35 1.42 -7.41
N ASN A 305 -12.43 1.58 -8.36
CA ASN A 305 -11.37 2.60 -8.32
C ASN A 305 -11.80 3.96 -8.88
N ASP A 306 -12.87 4.03 -9.70
CA ASP A 306 -13.44 5.31 -10.14
C ASP A 306 -14.25 5.98 -9.02
N GLN A 307 -13.59 6.84 -8.28
CA GLN A 307 -14.19 7.52 -7.13
C GLN A 307 -15.30 8.52 -7.55
N ILE A 308 -15.21 9.13 -8.74
CA ILE A 308 -16.24 10.04 -9.23
C ILE A 308 -17.55 9.29 -9.48
N GLU A 309 -17.48 8.13 -10.13
CA GLU A 309 -18.66 7.30 -10.35
C GLU A 309 -19.28 6.78 -9.04
N ILE A 310 -18.45 6.44 -8.05
CA ILE A 310 -18.93 6.06 -6.72
C ILE A 310 -19.66 7.24 -6.05
N ILE A 311 -19.10 8.45 -6.09
CA ILE A 311 -19.72 9.66 -5.53
C ILE A 311 -21.08 9.93 -6.21
N LYS A 312 -21.16 9.79 -7.53
CA LYS A 312 -22.45 9.93 -8.26
C LYS A 312 -23.49 8.90 -7.81
N LYS A 313 -23.09 7.65 -7.62
CA LYS A 313 -23.97 6.56 -7.14
C LYS A 313 -24.46 6.84 -5.73
N ILE A 314 -23.59 7.25 -4.82
CA ILE A 314 -23.97 7.62 -3.43
C ILE A 314 -24.92 8.84 -3.45
N SER A 315 -24.61 9.88 -4.24
CA SER A 315 -25.46 11.07 -4.35
C SER A 315 -26.88 10.75 -4.84
N LYS A 316 -27.02 9.76 -5.74
CA LYS A 316 -28.33 9.29 -6.22
C LYS A 316 -29.07 8.40 -5.21
N ALA A 317 -28.33 7.67 -4.38
CA ALA A 317 -28.86 6.69 -3.46
C ALA A 317 -29.23 7.26 -2.08
N MET A 318 -28.61 8.36 -1.66
CA MET A 318 -28.84 8.94 -0.32
C MET A 318 -30.21 9.65 -0.20
N PRO A 319 -30.85 9.68 0.98
CA PRO A 319 -32.10 10.41 1.21
C PRO A 319 -32.00 11.89 0.83
N ILE A 320 -33.15 12.49 0.43
CA ILE A 320 -33.17 13.82 -0.17
C ILE A 320 -32.71 14.95 0.77
N ASP A 321 -32.87 14.75 2.08
CA ASP A 321 -32.51 15.70 3.13
C ASP A 321 -31.04 15.59 3.57
N TYR A 322 -30.25 14.71 2.93
CA TYR A 322 -28.83 14.55 3.19
C TYR A 322 -27.96 15.23 2.14
N LYS A 323 -26.78 15.68 2.55
CA LYS A 323 -25.69 16.16 1.68
C LYS A 323 -24.48 15.24 1.79
N LEU A 324 -23.80 15.00 0.67
CA LEU A 324 -22.56 14.22 0.63
C LEU A 324 -21.37 15.15 0.80
N ILE A 325 -20.61 14.96 1.86
CA ILE A 325 -19.31 15.61 2.05
C ILE A 325 -18.24 14.71 1.46
N VAL A 326 -17.52 15.21 0.49
CA VAL A 326 -16.35 14.57 -0.09
C VAL A 326 -15.11 15.25 0.45
N LYS A 327 -14.29 14.51 1.21
CA LYS A 327 -13.09 15.04 1.84
C LYS A 327 -11.84 14.56 1.14
N GLU A 328 -10.98 15.50 0.72
CA GLU A 328 -9.70 15.14 0.10
C GLU A 328 -8.74 14.49 1.11
N HIS A 329 -7.96 13.55 0.60
CA HIS A 329 -6.96 12.86 1.40
C HIS A 329 -5.78 13.80 1.75
N PRO A 330 -5.33 13.87 3.01
CA PRO A 330 -4.25 14.78 3.42
C PRO A 330 -2.95 14.59 2.62
N MET A 331 -2.66 13.36 2.19
CA MET A 331 -1.46 13.03 1.38
C MET A 331 -1.54 13.51 -0.07
N ALA A 332 -2.70 13.93 -0.56
CA ALA A 332 -2.82 14.48 -1.92
C ALA A 332 -1.90 15.70 -2.12
N LYS A 333 -1.64 16.48 -1.06
CA LYS A 333 -0.71 17.60 -1.06
C LYS A 333 0.72 17.19 -1.44
N SER A 334 1.23 16.10 -0.90
CA SER A 334 2.58 15.58 -1.20
C SER A 334 2.66 14.91 -2.57
N ARG A 335 1.52 14.48 -3.13
CA ARG A 335 1.41 13.79 -4.42
C ARG A 335 0.83 14.66 -5.53
N SER A 336 1.02 15.96 -5.45
CA SER A 336 0.66 16.95 -6.48
C SER A 336 -0.84 17.18 -6.69
N TRP A 337 -1.72 16.78 -5.75
CA TRP A 337 -3.17 16.93 -5.83
C TRP A 337 -3.81 16.26 -7.08
N ARG A 338 -5.11 16.08 -7.07
CA ARG A 338 -5.86 15.75 -8.28
C ARG A 338 -5.92 16.93 -9.24
N SER A 339 -6.30 16.69 -10.49
CA SER A 339 -6.48 17.76 -11.44
C SER A 339 -7.65 18.69 -11.03
N VAL A 340 -7.59 19.94 -11.45
CA VAL A 340 -8.69 20.89 -11.21
C VAL A 340 -9.98 20.37 -11.83
N GLU A 341 -9.89 19.77 -13.01
CA GLU A 341 -11.02 19.18 -13.73
C GLU A 341 -11.69 18.05 -12.94
N THR A 342 -10.92 17.26 -12.21
CA THR A 342 -11.46 16.21 -11.32
C THR A 342 -12.30 16.83 -10.21
N TYR A 343 -11.81 17.88 -9.55
CA TYR A 343 -12.57 18.57 -8.51
C TYR A 343 -13.83 19.26 -9.06
N GLN A 344 -13.74 19.90 -10.23
CA GLN A 344 -14.89 20.50 -10.90
C GLN A 344 -15.98 19.45 -11.18
N LYS A 345 -15.63 18.30 -11.74
CA LYS A 345 -16.57 17.19 -11.97
C LYS A 345 -17.25 16.72 -10.68
N ILE A 346 -16.54 16.71 -9.55
CA ILE A 346 -17.16 16.36 -8.26
C ILE A 346 -18.11 17.46 -7.79
N MET A 347 -17.73 18.74 -7.95
CA MET A 347 -18.58 19.89 -7.56
C MET A 347 -19.87 20.01 -8.36
N GLU A 348 -19.88 19.52 -9.61
CA GLU A 348 -21.07 19.50 -10.47
C GLU A 348 -22.11 18.44 -10.04
N ILE A 349 -21.72 17.48 -9.17
CA ILE A 349 -22.65 16.45 -8.70
C ILE A 349 -23.64 17.06 -7.70
N PRO A 350 -24.95 16.93 -7.91
CA PRO A 350 -25.95 17.50 -7.01
C PRO A 350 -25.77 17.04 -5.54
N ARG A 351 -25.95 17.97 -4.60
CA ARG A 351 -25.86 17.75 -3.14
C ARG A 351 -24.49 17.31 -2.64
N VAL A 352 -23.43 17.40 -3.47
CA VAL A 352 -22.05 17.11 -3.10
C VAL A 352 -21.32 18.39 -2.71
N LYS A 353 -20.51 18.33 -1.69
CA LYS A 353 -19.63 19.41 -1.22
C LYS A 353 -18.22 18.90 -0.98
N LEU A 354 -17.23 19.62 -1.45
CA LEU A 354 -15.82 19.34 -1.19
C LEU A 354 -15.37 20.02 0.09
N LEU A 355 -14.80 19.24 1.02
CA LEU A 355 -14.26 19.75 2.27
C LEU A 355 -12.74 19.89 2.17
N HIS A 356 -12.23 21.03 2.67
CA HIS A 356 -10.81 21.35 2.62
C HIS A 356 -9.97 20.27 3.32
N PRO A 357 -8.85 19.82 2.74
CA PRO A 357 -8.02 18.73 3.29
C PRO A 357 -7.44 19.05 4.68
N ASP A 358 -7.21 20.32 5.00
CA ASP A 358 -6.69 20.73 6.31
C ASP A 358 -7.72 20.63 7.45
N VAL A 359 -9.01 20.46 7.12
CA VAL A 359 -10.04 20.21 8.14
C VAL A 359 -9.83 18.81 8.73
N LYS A 360 -9.64 18.75 10.04
CA LYS A 360 -9.39 17.48 10.74
C LYS A 360 -10.66 16.64 10.81
N ILE A 361 -10.52 15.32 10.61
CA ILE A 361 -11.65 14.40 10.64
C ILE A 361 -12.37 14.44 11.99
N GLN A 362 -11.64 14.60 13.10
CA GLN A 362 -12.16 14.66 14.45
C GLN A 362 -13.09 15.86 14.68
N GLU A 363 -12.94 16.93 13.90
CA GLU A 363 -13.77 18.14 14.00
C GLU A 363 -15.15 17.95 13.33
N ILE A 364 -15.19 17.12 12.28
CA ILE A 364 -16.39 16.93 11.46
C ILE A 364 -17.16 15.65 11.79
N ILE A 365 -16.48 14.62 12.29
CA ILE A 365 -17.06 13.28 12.48
C ILE A 365 -18.33 13.31 13.36
N LYS A 366 -18.40 14.22 14.32
CA LYS A 366 -19.58 14.40 15.20
C LYS A 366 -20.82 14.84 14.42
N LYS A 367 -20.65 15.62 13.33
CA LYS A 367 -21.74 16.11 12.47
C LYS A 367 -22.13 15.14 11.36
N ILE A 368 -21.37 14.06 11.19
CA ILE A 368 -21.62 13.05 10.17
C ILE A 368 -22.60 12.01 10.72
N SER A 369 -23.56 11.59 9.88
CA SER A 369 -24.53 10.54 10.23
C SER A 369 -24.06 9.14 9.77
N LEU A 370 -23.31 9.06 8.66
CA LEU A 370 -22.84 7.83 8.05
C LEU A 370 -21.52 8.09 7.31
N VAL A 371 -20.58 7.17 7.41
CA VAL A 371 -19.37 7.17 6.56
C VAL A 371 -19.49 6.07 5.51
N ILE A 372 -19.33 6.44 4.24
CA ILE A 372 -19.22 5.49 3.12
C ILE A 372 -17.83 5.62 2.55
N THR A 373 -17.10 4.53 2.43
CA THR A 373 -15.72 4.57 1.95
C THR A 373 -15.38 3.35 1.08
N ILE A 374 -14.33 3.48 0.27
CA ILE A 374 -13.81 2.30 -0.45
C ILE A 374 -13.01 1.45 0.53
N SER A 375 -11.90 2.01 1.09
CA SER A 375 -10.96 1.26 1.96
C SER A 375 -10.28 2.17 3.01
N SER A 376 -10.88 3.32 3.36
CA SER A 376 -10.22 4.32 4.21
C SER A 376 -10.21 3.96 5.69
N ASN A 377 -9.10 4.31 6.37
CA ASN A 377 -8.97 4.25 7.83
C ASN A 377 -9.95 5.17 8.58
N VAL A 378 -10.55 6.15 7.91
CA VAL A 378 -11.65 6.97 8.46
C VAL A 378 -12.80 6.11 8.96
N ALA A 379 -12.93 4.87 8.46
CA ALA A 379 -13.87 3.88 8.97
C ALA A 379 -13.69 3.61 10.48
N LEU A 380 -12.46 3.43 10.94
CA LEU A 380 -12.16 3.25 12.36
C LEU A 380 -12.47 4.51 13.18
N ASP A 381 -12.06 5.69 12.70
CA ASP A 381 -12.39 6.98 13.33
C ASP A 381 -13.92 7.13 13.52
N ALA A 382 -14.69 6.71 12.50
CA ALA A 382 -16.14 6.74 12.53
C ALA A 382 -16.71 5.78 13.59
N LEU A 383 -16.27 4.52 13.60
CA LEU A 383 -16.73 3.52 14.55
C LEU A 383 -16.45 3.93 16.00
N PHE A 384 -15.22 4.41 16.31
CA PHE A 384 -14.89 4.94 17.64
C PHE A 384 -15.69 6.20 18.01
N SER A 385 -16.23 6.90 17.01
CA SER A 385 -17.14 8.03 17.19
C SER A 385 -18.62 7.62 17.14
N GLN A 386 -18.93 6.32 17.23
CA GLN A 386 -20.27 5.74 17.18
C GLN A 386 -21.03 6.05 15.88
N LYS A 387 -20.31 6.23 14.77
CA LYS A 387 -20.91 6.48 13.47
C LYS A 387 -20.89 5.20 12.63
N PRO A 388 -22.03 4.81 12.04
CA PRO A 388 -22.10 3.65 11.16
C PRO A 388 -21.21 3.82 9.93
N VAL A 389 -20.75 2.70 9.39
CA VAL A 389 -19.82 2.67 8.26
C VAL A 389 -20.28 1.69 7.20
N MET A 390 -20.20 2.11 5.93
CA MET A 390 -20.32 1.25 4.76
C MET A 390 -19.00 1.22 3.99
N MET A 391 -18.61 0.05 3.49
CA MET A 391 -17.32 -0.14 2.81
C MET A 391 -17.47 -0.96 1.54
N PHE A 392 -16.80 -0.53 0.45
CA PHE A 392 -16.77 -1.25 -0.83
C PHE A 392 -15.69 -2.34 -0.88
N ALA A 393 -14.51 -2.06 -0.34
CA ALA A 393 -13.41 -3.02 -0.35
C ALA A 393 -13.52 -4.04 0.78
N GLU A 394 -12.99 -5.23 0.51
CA GLU A 394 -12.73 -6.23 1.54
C GLU A 394 -11.28 -6.12 2.00
N ASN A 395 -11.07 -5.66 3.22
CA ASN A 395 -9.77 -5.55 3.85
C ASN A 395 -9.86 -5.93 5.34
N TYR A 396 -8.74 -5.77 6.06
CA TYR A 396 -8.66 -6.15 7.47
C TYR A 396 -9.58 -5.34 8.41
N ILE A 397 -10.05 -4.14 8.03
CA ILE A 397 -11.05 -3.38 8.81
C ILE A 397 -12.45 -3.91 8.51
N SER A 398 -12.71 -4.35 7.29
CA SER A 398 -14.03 -4.79 6.87
C SER A 398 -14.53 -6.07 7.56
N VAL A 399 -13.68 -6.73 8.35
CA VAL A 399 -14.08 -7.88 9.17
C VAL A 399 -14.90 -7.48 10.41
N ILE A 400 -14.86 -6.20 10.79
CA ILE A 400 -15.62 -5.67 11.93
C ILE A 400 -17.13 -5.77 11.63
N PRO A 401 -17.94 -6.48 12.42
CA PRO A 401 -19.35 -6.72 12.10
C PRO A 401 -20.20 -5.45 12.01
N SER A 402 -19.83 -4.38 12.72
CA SER A 402 -20.48 -3.06 12.62
C SER A 402 -20.23 -2.34 11.28
N ILE A 403 -19.39 -2.88 10.38
CA ILE A 403 -19.18 -2.35 9.02
C ILE A 403 -20.07 -3.09 8.04
N HIS A 404 -20.92 -2.36 7.33
CA HIS A 404 -21.70 -2.91 6.24
C HIS A 404 -20.87 -2.99 4.95
N LYS A 405 -20.71 -4.21 4.42
CA LYS A 405 -20.01 -4.44 3.14
C LYS A 405 -20.97 -4.24 1.98
N ILE A 406 -20.67 -3.31 1.09
CA ILE A 406 -21.47 -3.04 -0.11
C ILE A 406 -21.16 -4.11 -1.15
N LYS A 407 -22.03 -5.09 -1.31
CA LYS A 407 -21.89 -6.20 -2.26
C LYS A 407 -22.58 -5.93 -3.59
N ASN A 408 -23.72 -5.27 -3.54
CA ASN A 408 -24.54 -4.97 -4.70
C ASN A 408 -24.87 -3.47 -4.74
N ILE A 409 -24.42 -2.81 -5.78
CA ILE A 409 -24.63 -1.37 -5.95
C ILE A 409 -26.10 -0.99 -6.13
N LEU A 410 -26.95 -1.91 -6.58
CA LEU A 410 -28.38 -1.69 -6.76
C LEU A 410 -29.14 -1.61 -5.43
N GLU A 411 -28.59 -2.21 -4.39
CA GLU A 411 -29.17 -2.19 -3.02
C GLU A 411 -28.70 -0.96 -2.21
N LEU A 412 -27.82 -0.14 -2.78
CA LEU A 412 -27.21 1.00 -2.08
C LEU A 412 -28.24 1.96 -1.44
N PRO A 413 -29.40 2.29 -2.03
CA PRO A 413 -30.40 3.14 -1.38
C PRO A 413 -30.95 2.52 -0.08
N ASP A 414 -31.35 1.26 -0.12
CA ASP A 414 -31.90 0.55 1.04
C ASP A 414 -30.83 0.34 2.12
N ASP A 415 -29.61 0.00 1.70
CA ASP A 415 -28.47 -0.14 2.60
C ASP A 415 -28.16 1.18 3.32
N ILE A 416 -28.17 2.32 2.63
CA ILE A 416 -27.95 3.64 3.24
C ILE A 416 -29.04 3.93 4.26
N GLU A 417 -30.31 3.73 3.93
CA GLU A 417 -31.43 3.98 4.86
C GLU A 417 -31.35 3.10 6.11
N LYS A 418 -30.99 1.84 5.96
CA LYS A 418 -30.76 0.89 7.04
C LYS A 418 -29.63 1.36 7.94
N MET A 419 -28.47 1.70 7.32
CA MET A 419 -27.27 2.08 8.06
C MET A 419 -27.42 3.41 8.80
N LEU A 420 -28.19 4.37 8.28
CA LEU A 420 -28.49 5.63 8.96
C LEU A 420 -29.25 5.42 10.29
N LYS A 421 -29.93 4.29 10.45
CA LYS A 421 -30.67 3.90 11.68
C LYS A 421 -29.87 2.98 12.59
N GLN A 422 -28.75 2.41 12.09
CA GLN A 422 -27.95 1.42 12.82
C GLN A 422 -27.08 2.09 13.88
N LYS A 423 -26.97 1.43 15.04
CA LYS A 423 -26.01 1.80 16.09
C LYS A 423 -24.78 0.90 15.98
N VAL A 424 -23.62 1.47 16.23
CA VAL A 424 -22.36 0.72 16.34
C VAL A 424 -22.36 -0.07 17.63
N ASN A 425 -21.90 -1.31 17.59
CA ASN A 425 -21.77 -2.16 18.77
C ASN A 425 -20.34 -2.06 19.33
N PRO A 426 -20.14 -1.64 20.60
CA PRO A 426 -18.79 -1.57 21.18
C PRO A 426 -18.10 -2.93 21.26
N ALA A 427 -18.85 -4.03 21.36
CA ALA A 427 -18.29 -5.38 21.38
C ALA A 427 -17.55 -5.74 20.06
N ASP A 428 -17.99 -5.19 18.93
CA ASP A 428 -17.34 -5.41 17.64
C ASP A 428 -15.96 -4.75 17.59
N LEU A 429 -15.85 -3.54 18.18
CA LEU A 429 -14.56 -2.83 18.30
C LEU A 429 -13.65 -3.52 19.30
N GLU A 430 -14.17 -3.95 20.45
CA GLU A 430 -13.42 -4.72 21.45
C GLU A 430 -12.83 -5.98 20.83
N LYS A 431 -13.65 -6.74 20.09
CA LYS A 431 -13.19 -7.94 19.38
C LYS A 431 -12.06 -7.62 18.40
N TYR A 432 -12.19 -6.54 17.62
CA TYR A 432 -11.19 -6.15 16.66
C TYR A 432 -9.87 -5.74 17.32
N ILE A 433 -9.93 -5.00 18.42
CA ILE A 433 -8.75 -4.58 19.18
C ILE A 433 -8.01 -5.81 19.74
N GLN A 434 -8.70 -6.65 20.51
CA GLN A 434 -8.08 -7.84 21.14
C GLN A 434 -7.52 -8.81 20.09
N PHE A 435 -8.25 -9.02 18.99
CA PHE A 435 -7.75 -9.84 17.90
C PHE A 435 -6.48 -9.27 17.28
N SER A 436 -6.48 -7.96 16.99
CA SER A 436 -5.32 -7.29 16.40
C SER A 436 -4.10 -7.37 17.31
N GLU A 437 -4.27 -7.21 18.62
CA GLU A 437 -3.20 -7.36 19.63
C GLU A 437 -2.65 -8.79 19.67
N LYS A 438 -3.53 -9.78 19.60
CA LYS A 438 -3.13 -11.20 19.61
C LYS A 438 -2.24 -11.58 18.44
N ILE A 439 -2.55 -11.06 17.23
CA ILE A 439 -1.83 -11.45 16.01
C ILE A 439 -0.63 -10.57 15.69
N SER A 440 -0.49 -9.41 16.35
CA SER A 440 0.55 -8.44 16.07
C SER A 440 1.67 -8.43 17.12
N PHE A 441 2.75 -7.73 16.78
CA PHE A 441 3.88 -7.49 17.67
C PHE A 441 4.39 -6.05 17.52
N LYS A 442 5.02 -5.52 18.55
CA LYS A 442 5.51 -4.14 18.59
C LYS A 442 6.69 -3.95 17.64
N PHE A 443 6.40 -3.55 16.42
CA PHE A 443 7.36 -3.20 15.39
C PHE A 443 6.65 -2.31 14.36
N ASN A 444 7.31 -1.26 13.89
CA ASN A 444 6.76 -0.39 12.86
C ASN A 444 7.51 -0.59 11.53
N PRO A 445 6.95 -1.36 10.56
CA PRO A 445 7.58 -1.60 9.26
C PRO A 445 7.80 -0.32 8.45
N ILE A 446 6.91 0.67 8.59
CA ILE A 446 7.00 1.95 7.87
C ILE A 446 8.16 2.77 8.41
N ALA A 447 8.32 2.84 9.74
CA ALA A 447 9.44 3.52 10.36
C ALA A 447 10.77 2.86 9.98
N PHE A 448 10.84 1.54 9.99
CA PHE A 448 12.04 0.81 9.56
C PHE A 448 12.35 1.02 8.06
N SER A 449 11.33 1.06 7.22
CA SER A 449 11.49 1.47 5.81
C SER A 449 12.04 2.89 5.68
N GLN A 450 11.60 3.80 6.54
CA GLN A 450 12.11 5.18 6.55
C GLN A 450 13.56 5.24 7.01
N ASP A 451 13.97 4.43 8.00
CA ASP A 451 15.38 4.35 8.41
C ASP A 451 16.29 3.90 7.25
N ILE A 452 15.83 2.93 6.43
CA ILE A 452 16.53 2.51 5.20
C ILE A 452 16.59 3.66 4.19
N ASN A 453 15.47 4.35 3.95
CA ASN A 453 15.40 5.47 3.02
C ASN A 453 16.32 6.63 3.45
N ASP A 454 16.33 6.95 4.74
CA ASP A 454 17.15 8.04 5.29
C ASP A 454 18.64 7.70 5.22
N PHE A 455 19.00 6.43 5.42
CA PHE A 455 20.39 6.01 5.41
C PHE A 455 20.97 5.87 4.00
N PHE A 456 20.24 5.25 3.06
CA PHE A 456 20.77 4.89 1.73
C PHE A 456 20.24 5.77 0.60
N TYR A 457 19.00 6.29 0.68
CA TYR A 457 18.24 6.80 -0.47
C TYR A 457 17.87 8.28 -0.38
N PHE A 458 18.64 9.09 0.38
CA PHE A 458 18.33 10.52 0.57
C PHE A 458 16.87 10.75 0.98
N SER A 459 16.45 10.05 2.02
CA SER A 459 15.05 10.04 2.49
C SER A 459 14.03 9.64 1.40
N GLY A 460 14.43 8.71 0.52
CA GLY A 460 13.58 8.18 -0.56
C GLY A 460 13.54 9.04 -1.84
N GLN A 461 14.37 10.08 -1.95
CA GLN A 461 14.41 10.94 -3.14
C GLN A 461 15.14 10.30 -4.34
N LEU A 462 16.10 9.43 -4.08
CA LEU A 462 16.84 8.68 -5.10
C LEU A 462 16.81 7.20 -4.74
N VAL A 463 16.45 6.36 -5.69
CA VAL A 463 16.41 4.91 -5.51
C VAL A 463 17.55 4.19 -6.22
N ASP A 464 18.18 4.82 -7.24
CA ASP A 464 19.34 4.27 -7.96
C ASP A 464 20.64 4.84 -7.39
N VAL A 465 21.00 4.41 -6.19
CA VAL A 465 22.21 4.85 -5.46
C VAL A 465 23.21 3.69 -5.35
N LYS A 466 24.49 4.04 -5.32
CA LYS A 466 25.54 3.05 -5.05
C LYS A 466 25.49 2.69 -3.56
N ILE A 467 25.46 1.40 -3.28
CA ILE A 467 25.55 0.84 -1.92
C ILE A 467 26.94 0.21 -1.79
N THR A 468 27.58 0.39 -0.65
CA THR A 468 28.87 -0.23 -0.33
C THR A 468 28.71 -1.25 0.78
N GLU A 469 29.64 -2.20 0.84
CA GLU A 469 29.64 -3.21 1.90
C GLU A 469 29.79 -2.60 3.31
N ASN A 470 30.60 -1.54 3.41
CA ASN A 470 30.82 -0.83 4.66
C ASN A 470 29.54 -0.12 5.16
N GLU A 471 28.83 0.60 4.26
CA GLU A 471 27.55 1.20 4.59
C GLU A 471 26.54 0.16 5.06
N MET A 472 26.47 -0.99 4.38
CA MET A 472 25.58 -2.08 4.76
C MET A 472 25.91 -2.65 6.14
N LYS A 473 27.20 -2.86 6.44
CA LYS A 473 27.64 -3.31 7.78
C LYS A 473 27.29 -2.28 8.87
N THR A 474 27.56 -1.01 8.60
CA THR A 474 27.20 0.08 9.53
C THR A 474 25.70 0.14 9.79
N PHE A 475 24.88 -0.06 8.75
CA PHE A 475 23.43 -0.11 8.90
C PHE A 475 22.98 -1.29 9.75
N PHE A 476 23.54 -2.48 9.54
CA PHE A 476 23.24 -3.65 10.36
C PHE A 476 23.58 -3.45 11.84
N GLU A 477 24.73 -2.84 12.13
CA GLU A 477 25.13 -2.52 13.49
C GLU A 477 24.16 -1.52 14.15
N LYS A 478 23.80 -0.47 13.42
CA LYS A 478 22.88 0.58 13.89
C LYS A 478 21.48 0.05 14.18
N GLU A 479 20.94 -0.81 13.31
CA GLU A 479 19.55 -1.27 13.39
C GLU A 479 19.44 -2.72 13.93
N ASN A 480 20.50 -3.24 14.53
CA ASN A 480 20.59 -4.63 14.99
C ASN A 480 19.39 -5.07 15.81
N ASP A 481 18.99 -4.29 16.82
CA ASP A 481 17.90 -4.67 17.73
C ASP A 481 16.56 -4.83 16.99
N LYS A 482 16.28 -3.96 16.02
CA LYS A 482 15.06 -4.02 15.20
C LYS A 482 15.09 -5.25 14.29
N ILE A 483 16.24 -5.52 13.68
CA ILE A 483 16.45 -6.68 12.79
C ILE A 483 16.29 -7.98 13.60
N GLU A 484 16.90 -8.06 14.76
CA GLU A 484 16.83 -9.21 15.66
C GLU A 484 15.39 -9.49 16.13
N LEU A 485 14.68 -8.44 16.57
CA LEU A 485 13.28 -8.54 16.97
C LEU A 485 12.43 -9.11 15.82
N LEU A 486 12.55 -8.53 14.63
CA LEU A 486 11.77 -8.94 13.46
C LEU A 486 12.12 -10.38 13.04
N THR A 487 13.39 -10.73 13.01
CA THR A 487 13.87 -12.09 12.69
C THR A 487 13.29 -13.13 13.65
N ASN A 488 13.27 -12.85 14.94
CA ASN A 488 12.71 -13.76 15.94
C ASN A 488 11.19 -13.98 15.73
N GLN A 489 10.45 -12.97 15.27
CA GLN A 489 9.03 -13.14 14.93
C GLN A 489 8.84 -14.04 13.70
N TYR A 490 9.70 -13.92 12.68
CA TYR A 490 9.66 -14.84 11.54
C TYR A 490 9.98 -16.28 11.96
N ILE A 491 11.00 -16.51 12.81
CA ILE A 491 11.31 -17.84 13.34
C ILE A 491 10.11 -18.42 14.08
N LYS A 492 9.47 -17.63 14.95
CA LYS A 492 8.26 -18.05 15.66
C LYS A 492 7.14 -18.45 14.68
N LYS A 493 6.91 -17.67 13.62
CA LYS A 493 5.88 -17.99 12.62
C LYS A 493 6.21 -19.23 11.80
N MET A 494 7.47 -19.48 11.47
CA MET A 494 7.88 -20.70 10.77
C MET A 494 7.72 -21.93 11.67
N SER A 495 8.13 -21.85 12.95
CA SER A 495 8.06 -22.98 13.91
C SER A 495 6.63 -23.36 14.33
N LEU A 496 5.68 -22.44 14.33
CA LEU A 496 4.26 -22.72 14.61
C LEU A 496 3.56 -23.46 13.45
N ASN A 497 4.23 -23.62 12.35
CA ASN A 497 3.69 -24.16 11.12
C ASN A 497 4.31 -25.53 10.74
N ASN A 498 5.28 -26.00 11.52
CA ASN A 498 5.82 -27.35 11.52
C ASN A 498 5.18 -28.16 12.66
#